data_6fb6c2c9291fea75efeb1ffc8911b35d
#
_entry.id   6fb6c2c9291fea75efeb1ffc8911b35d
#
_cell.length_a   1.000
_cell.length_b   1.000
_cell.length_c   1.000
_cell.angle_alpha   90.00
_cell.angle_beta   90.00
_cell.angle_gamma   90.00
#
_symmetry.space_group_name_H-M   'P 1'
#
loop_
_entity.id
_entity.type
_entity.pdbx_description
1 polymer ?
#
loop_
_entity_poly.entity_id
_entity_poly.type
_entity_poly.pdbx_seq_one_letter_code
_entity_poly.pdbx_strand_id
1 'polypeptide(L)'
;MTTELPEYDKNIGEIKVTITNNGDKEFSFNEQSYSLQKDTGESWRYLNSSVTSINALASVIESGKTGNLTFGVGKDFKMPLSAGKYRLLIGDDAKVCAEFAVK
;
A
#
# COMPACT_ATOMS: atom_id res chain seq x y z
N MET A 1 -6.78 0.82 -7.07
CA MET A 1 -6.23 -0.21 -6.16
C MET A 1 -7.13 -0.32 -4.94
N THR A 2 -7.42 -1.52 -4.51
CA THR A 2 -8.27 -1.77 -3.34
C THR A 2 -7.63 -2.82 -2.43
N THR A 3 -7.88 -2.71 -1.12
CA THR A 3 -7.47 -3.73 -0.16
C THR A 3 -8.51 -4.86 -0.12
N GLU A 4 -8.08 -6.07 0.28
CA GLU A 4 -8.98 -7.22 0.43
C GLU A 4 -10.05 -6.95 1.48
N LEU A 5 -9.67 -6.32 2.60
CA LEU A 5 -10.56 -6.01 3.70
C LEU A 5 -10.66 -4.49 3.87
N PRO A 6 -11.84 -3.96 4.26
CA PRO A 6 -11.97 -2.53 4.52
C PRO A 6 -11.39 -2.10 5.87
N GLU A 7 -11.23 -3.05 6.80
CA GLU A 7 -10.78 -2.79 8.17
C GLU A 7 -9.86 -3.89 8.67
N TYR A 8 -8.84 -3.50 9.43
CA TYR A 8 -7.83 -4.42 9.97
C TYR A 8 -7.63 -4.18 11.46
N ASP A 9 -7.14 -5.22 12.17
CA ASP A 9 -6.71 -5.08 13.54
C ASP A 9 -5.43 -4.26 13.62
N LYS A 10 -5.16 -3.68 14.80
CA LYS A 10 -3.97 -2.85 15.03
C LYS A 10 -2.64 -3.59 14.81
N ASN A 11 -2.63 -4.91 14.92
CA ASN A 11 -1.45 -5.74 14.65
C ASN A 11 -1.59 -6.41 13.28
N ILE A 12 -1.50 -5.60 12.23
CA ILE A 12 -1.61 -6.10 10.87
C ILE A 12 -0.36 -6.92 10.52
N GLY A 13 -0.57 -8.13 10.00
CA GLY A 13 0.53 -8.92 9.44
C GLY A 13 0.77 -8.56 7.98
N GLU A 14 -0.23 -8.85 7.14
CA GLU A 14 -0.17 -8.61 5.70
C GLU A 14 -1.43 -7.91 5.21
N ILE A 15 -1.29 -7.13 4.15
CA ILE A 15 -2.42 -6.54 3.43
C ILE A 15 -2.35 -7.04 1.99
N LYS A 16 -3.42 -7.66 1.54
CA LYS A 16 -3.57 -8.08 0.14
C LYS A 16 -4.34 -6.99 -0.61
N VAL A 17 -3.82 -6.62 -1.77
CA VAL A 17 -4.43 -5.58 -2.59
C VAL A 17 -4.65 -6.09 -4.00
N THR A 18 -5.66 -5.52 -4.66
CA THR A 18 -5.94 -5.74 -6.08
C THR A 18 -5.74 -4.41 -6.81
N ILE A 19 -4.96 -4.43 -7.87
CA ILE A 19 -4.72 -3.26 -8.69
C ILE A 19 -5.10 -3.58 -10.14
N THR A 20 -5.90 -2.69 -10.74
CA THR A 20 -6.32 -2.83 -12.14
C THR A 20 -5.73 -1.68 -12.94
N ASN A 21 -5.04 -2.02 -14.02
CA ASN A 21 -4.49 -1.03 -14.93
C ASN A 21 -5.52 -0.67 -15.99
N ASN A 22 -6.21 0.46 -15.81
CA ASN A 22 -7.20 0.99 -16.74
C ASN A 22 -6.59 1.91 -17.81
N GLY A 23 -5.28 2.12 -17.76
CA GLY A 23 -4.57 2.94 -18.75
C GLY A 23 -4.30 2.18 -20.03
N ASP A 24 -3.78 2.89 -21.02
CA ASP A 24 -3.43 2.33 -22.33
C ASP A 24 -1.95 1.92 -22.43
N LYS A 25 -1.20 2.07 -21.35
CA LYS A 25 0.21 1.65 -21.22
C LYS A 25 0.38 0.72 -20.04
N GLU A 26 1.44 -0.09 -20.05
CA GLU A 26 1.78 -0.91 -18.89
C GLU A 26 2.15 -0.04 -17.69
N PHE A 27 1.89 -0.55 -16.48
CA PHE A 27 2.23 0.10 -15.23
C PHE A 27 3.37 -0.67 -14.57
N SER A 28 4.53 -0.02 -14.44
CA SER A 28 5.71 -0.59 -13.78
C SER A 28 5.87 0.00 -12.38
N PHE A 29 6.20 -0.84 -11.41
CA PHE A 29 6.41 -0.41 -10.03
C PHE A 29 7.33 -1.39 -9.30
N ASN A 30 7.86 -0.96 -8.15
CA ASN A 30 8.63 -1.81 -7.26
C ASN A 30 7.76 -2.15 -6.05
N GLU A 31 7.47 -3.44 -5.82
CA GLU A 31 6.63 -3.90 -4.72
C GLU A 31 7.18 -3.55 -3.34
N GLN A 32 8.49 -3.31 -3.21
CA GLN A 32 9.11 -2.91 -1.95
C GLN A 32 9.07 -1.39 -1.74
N SER A 33 8.76 -0.63 -2.78
CA SER A 33 8.70 0.82 -2.74
C SER A 33 7.28 1.31 -2.51
N TYR A 34 6.65 0.84 -1.43
CA TYR A 34 5.31 1.27 -1.05
C TYR A 34 5.36 2.07 0.25
N SER A 35 4.32 2.84 0.49
CA SER A 35 4.22 3.72 1.66
C SER A 35 2.87 3.55 2.34
N LEU A 36 2.83 3.84 3.64
CA LEU A 36 1.59 4.00 4.38
C LEU A 36 1.45 5.44 4.82
N GLN A 37 0.23 5.95 4.75
CA GLN A 37 -0.11 7.25 5.30
C GLN A 37 -1.31 7.13 6.24
N LYS A 38 -1.34 7.94 7.27
CA LYS A 38 -2.46 8.04 8.20
C LYS A 38 -3.19 9.36 8.00
N ASP A 39 -4.52 9.32 7.99
CA ASP A 39 -5.35 10.51 7.97
C ASP A 39 -5.34 11.16 9.36
N THR A 40 -4.85 12.40 9.45
CA THR A 40 -4.80 13.17 10.70
C THR A 40 -6.04 14.04 10.91
N GLY A 41 -6.99 13.99 9.97
CA GLY A 41 -8.16 14.88 9.95
C GLY A 41 -7.94 16.15 9.15
N GLU A 42 -6.70 16.57 8.97
CA GLU A 42 -6.34 17.76 8.18
C GLU A 42 -5.52 17.39 6.94
N SER A 43 -4.75 16.32 7.02
CA SER A 43 -3.86 15.88 5.95
C SER A 43 -3.52 14.41 6.10
N TRP A 44 -2.73 13.89 5.16
CA TRP A 44 -2.17 12.54 5.21
C TRP A 44 -0.72 12.64 5.67
N ARG A 45 -0.37 11.84 6.66
CA ARG A 45 0.99 11.79 7.23
C ARG A 45 1.64 10.45 6.94
N TYR A 46 2.87 10.48 6.41
CA TYR A 46 3.65 9.27 6.17
C TYR A 46 4.06 8.59 7.47
N LEU A 47 4.00 7.26 7.49
CA LEU A 47 4.56 6.44 8.56
C LEU A 47 6.02 6.11 8.23
N ASN A 48 6.84 5.96 9.27
CA ASN A 48 8.22 5.54 9.10
C ASN A 48 8.28 4.04 8.81
N SER A 49 8.90 3.67 7.68
CA SER A 49 9.14 2.29 7.31
C SER A 49 10.43 1.78 7.96
N SER A 50 10.42 0.50 8.34
CA SER A 50 11.64 -0.18 8.80
C SER A 50 12.42 -0.82 7.66
N VAL A 51 11.98 -0.66 6.42
CA VAL A 51 12.70 -1.16 5.23
C VAL A 51 13.97 -0.34 5.05
N THR A 52 15.12 -1.02 5.07
CA THR A 52 16.43 -0.36 4.96
C THR A 52 17.06 -0.50 3.58
N SER A 53 16.58 -1.44 2.77
CA SER A 53 17.07 -1.62 1.41
C SER A 53 15.92 -2.06 0.52
N ILE A 54 15.95 -1.63 -0.74
CA ILE A 54 14.92 -1.95 -1.73
C ILE A 54 15.58 -2.67 -2.89
N ASN A 55 15.00 -3.82 -3.26
CA ASN A 55 15.41 -4.56 -4.42
C ASN A 55 15.03 -3.78 -5.69
N ALA A 56 15.93 -3.73 -6.66
CA ALA A 56 15.71 -2.97 -7.91
C ALA A 56 14.77 -3.66 -8.91
N LEU A 57 14.19 -4.81 -8.56
CA LEU A 57 13.29 -5.53 -9.46
C LEU A 57 11.95 -4.81 -9.60
N ALA A 58 11.52 -4.59 -10.83
CA ALA A 58 10.24 -3.99 -11.13
C ALA A 58 9.20 -5.06 -11.43
N SER A 59 7.98 -4.83 -10.98
CA SER A 59 6.79 -5.59 -11.38
C SER A 59 6.01 -4.80 -12.40
N VAL A 60 5.29 -5.48 -13.29
CA VAL A 60 4.55 -4.86 -14.38
C VAL A 60 3.14 -5.39 -14.40
N ILE A 61 2.17 -4.47 -14.57
CA ILE A 61 0.78 -4.82 -14.85
C ILE A 61 0.45 -4.26 -16.23
N GLU A 62 0.17 -5.14 -17.17
CA GLU A 62 -0.17 -4.74 -18.53
C GLU A 62 -1.49 -3.99 -18.58
N SER A 63 -1.66 -3.19 -19.64
CA SER A 63 -2.90 -2.46 -19.88
C SER A 63 -4.10 -3.39 -19.90
N GLY A 64 -5.17 -3.03 -19.18
CA GLY A 64 -6.39 -3.81 -19.09
C GLY A 64 -6.31 -5.03 -18.18
N LYS A 65 -5.19 -5.25 -17.51
CA LYS A 65 -4.98 -6.41 -16.63
C LYS A 65 -5.10 -6.04 -15.17
N THR A 66 -5.36 -7.06 -14.35
CA THR A 66 -5.46 -6.94 -12.89
C THR A 66 -4.35 -7.74 -12.23
N GLY A 67 -3.68 -7.15 -11.25
CA GLY A 67 -2.66 -7.81 -10.44
C GLY A 67 -3.10 -7.92 -8.99
N ASN A 68 -2.68 -8.98 -8.33
CA ASN A 68 -2.87 -9.18 -6.89
C ASN A 68 -1.52 -9.12 -6.20
N LEU A 69 -1.42 -8.29 -5.17
CA LEU A 69 -0.19 -8.05 -4.43
C LEU A 69 -0.41 -8.32 -2.95
N THR A 70 0.65 -8.73 -2.26
CA THR A 70 0.64 -8.90 -0.81
C THR A 70 1.77 -8.08 -0.22
N PHE A 71 1.44 -7.20 0.72
CA PHE A 71 2.43 -6.35 1.39
C PHE A 71 2.57 -6.77 2.85
N GLY A 72 3.80 -7.06 3.28
CA GLY A 72 4.11 -7.44 4.66
C GLY A 72 4.18 -6.22 5.58
N VAL A 73 3.07 -5.57 5.79
CA VAL A 73 2.97 -4.32 6.55
C VAL A 73 3.47 -4.49 7.99
N GLY A 74 3.15 -5.63 8.63
CA GLY A 74 3.59 -5.90 9.99
C GLY A 74 5.09 -6.07 10.13
N LYS A 75 5.77 -6.44 9.04
CA LYS A 75 7.21 -6.58 8.97
C LYS A 75 7.88 -5.23 8.67
N ASP A 76 7.27 -4.44 7.79
CA ASP A 76 7.87 -3.22 7.24
C ASP A 76 7.57 -1.97 8.06
N PHE A 77 6.57 -2.00 8.93
CA PHE A 77 6.18 -0.86 9.76
C PHE A 77 6.07 -1.29 11.22
N LYS A 78 6.26 -0.33 12.11
CA LYS A 78 6.19 -0.59 13.55
C LYS A 78 4.75 -0.82 13.98
N MET A 79 4.49 -1.96 14.60
CA MET A 79 3.19 -2.33 15.17
C MET A 79 3.16 -2.12 16.68
N PRO A 80 1.97 -1.91 17.29
CA PRO A 80 0.68 -1.78 16.64
C PRO A 80 0.46 -0.42 15.99
N LEU A 81 -0.48 -0.34 15.04
CA LEU A 81 -0.92 0.92 14.47
C LEU A 81 -2.06 1.50 15.33
N SER A 82 -2.11 2.80 15.47
CA SER A 82 -3.23 3.45 16.16
C SER A 82 -4.51 3.38 15.32
N ALA A 83 -5.67 3.39 15.97
CA ALA A 83 -6.95 3.35 15.27
C ALA A 83 -7.13 4.58 14.37
N GLY A 84 -7.75 4.40 13.22
CA GLY A 84 -8.03 5.48 12.28
C GLY A 84 -8.05 5.05 10.83
N LYS A 85 -8.02 6.03 9.93
CA LYS A 85 -7.97 5.82 8.49
C LYS A 85 -6.53 5.86 8.00
N TYR A 86 -6.22 4.94 7.09
CA TYR A 86 -4.91 4.82 6.48
C TYR A 86 -5.06 4.65 4.96
N ARG A 87 -3.99 4.87 4.24
CA ARG A 87 -3.90 4.47 2.83
C ARG A 87 -2.51 3.90 2.53
N LEU A 88 -2.51 2.91 1.64
CA LEU A 88 -1.29 2.30 1.12
C LEU A 88 -1.06 2.85 -0.28
N LEU A 89 0.14 3.34 -0.55
CA LEU A 89 0.51 3.92 -1.84
C LEU A 89 1.62 3.09 -2.48
N ILE A 90 1.55 2.94 -3.80
CA ILE A 90 2.66 2.38 -4.56
C ILE A 90 3.60 3.53 -4.90
N GLY A 91 4.83 3.45 -4.41
CA GLY A 91 5.76 4.57 -4.52
C GLY A 91 5.25 5.77 -3.75
N ASP A 92 5.36 6.95 -4.32
CA ASP A 92 4.87 8.20 -3.74
C ASP A 92 3.69 8.78 -4.52
N ASP A 93 3.07 7.99 -5.40
CA ASP A 93 1.96 8.46 -6.23
C ASP A 93 0.62 8.23 -5.53
N ALA A 94 0.02 9.30 -5.01
CA ALA A 94 -1.27 9.25 -4.35
C ALA A 94 -2.42 8.83 -5.28
N LYS A 95 -2.21 8.80 -6.58
CA LYS A 95 -3.19 8.31 -7.55
C LYS A 95 -3.31 6.79 -7.54
N VAL A 96 -2.29 6.12 -7.03
CA VAL A 96 -2.25 4.65 -6.94
C VAL A 96 -2.23 4.29 -5.46
N CYS A 97 -3.38 4.35 -4.84
CA CYS A 97 -3.50 4.08 -3.40
C CYS A 97 -4.76 3.26 -3.09
N ALA A 98 -4.76 2.62 -1.94
CA ALA A 98 -5.90 1.90 -1.39
C ALA A 98 -6.12 2.34 0.05
N GLU A 99 -7.34 2.78 0.36
CA GLU A 99 -7.71 3.21 1.70
C GLU A 99 -8.21 2.03 2.53
N PHE A 100 -7.90 2.03 3.82
CA PHE A 100 -8.39 1.03 4.77
C PHE A 100 -8.47 1.68 6.16
N ALA A 101 -9.14 0.99 7.07
CA ALA A 101 -9.26 1.44 8.46
C ALA A 101 -8.54 0.50 9.41
N VAL A 102 -8.11 1.03 10.56
CA VAL A 102 -7.57 0.24 11.67
C VAL A 102 -8.49 0.46 12.86
N LYS A 103 -8.86 -0.64 13.50
CA LYS A 103 -9.76 -0.63 14.67
C LYS A 103 -9.15 0.01 15.87
#